data_786da99a0a387d61ddc76745141fe8a4
#
_entry.id   786da99a0a387d61ddc76745141fe8a4
#
_cell.length_a   1.000
_cell.length_b   1.000
_cell.length_c   1.000
_cell.angle_alpha   90.00
_cell.angle_beta   90.00
_cell.angle_gamma   90.00
#
_symmetry.space_group_name_H-M   'P 1'
#
loop_
_entity.id
_entity.type
_entity.pdbx_description
1 polymer ?
#
loop_
_entity_poly.entity_id
_entity_poly.type
_entity_poly.pdbx_seq_one_letter_code
_entity_poly.pdbx_strand_id
1 'polypeptide(L)'
;MQQKIGTLRLALTFAGCFLGAGYVSGQELWQYFGAFGARGLLGLALAVVLLGGTGVLLLRLSARTGIETMDALIVRADIPWLRTAVGVLTAALLFGVVCIMAAGIGALGNQMLGLPVWLGAAIACVLIAAAAYFGLGGMVSVFTVAVPCMIVAALVIAGIRLHRTELTAAAFAAGDTNPMLGSWATSAVNYAAYNFFATVGILAPLTRHLKKPGTAVCGTVLGCVLLLAVALGVLAALATSPESTRAPLPMLDLACRLGAAGVVYAVLLFLGMFGTSVSSLVAVLTYAGQKSAWLAGHRTVLLLVLTAAAFAGSLFGFGDLIGTVYPVYGYLGMAAMLLVAEHAVHARRAGNNRAATGD
;
A
#
# COMPACT_ATOMS: atom_id res chain seq x y z
N MET A 1 9.37 -24.82 -15.41
CA MET A 1 7.92 -25.00 -15.14
C MET A 1 7.47 -23.90 -14.19
N GLN A 2 6.73 -22.89 -14.67
CA GLN A 2 6.19 -21.85 -13.80
C GLN A 2 5.08 -22.43 -12.92
N GLN A 3 5.25 -22.35 -11.60
CA GLN A 3 4.27 -22.89 -10.65
C GLN A 3 2.93 -22.16 -10.77
N LYS A 4 1.86 -22.88 -11.02
CA LYS A 4 0.50 -22.34 -11.04
C LYS A 4 0.09 -21.82 -9.65
N ILE A 5 -0.47 -20.61 -9.60
CA ILE A 5 -0.86 -19.92 -8.37
C ILE A 5 -2.21 -20.44 -7.88
N GLY A 6 -2.23 -20.97 -6.65
CA GLY A 6 -3.46 -21.40 -5.97
C GLY A 6 -4.11 -20.27 -5.15
N THR A 7 -5.30 -20.55 -4.61
CA THR A 7 -6.12 -19.60 -3.85
C THR A 7 -5.37 -18.95 -2.68
N LEU A 8 -4.68 -19.74 -1.84
CA LEU A 8 -3.96 -19.21 -0.67
C LEU A 8 -2.79 -18.29 -1.08
N ARG A 9 -2.02 -18.71 -2.11
CA ARG A 9 -0.91 -17.89 -2.59
C ARG A 9 -1.40 -16.57 -3.18
N LEU A 10 -2.52 -16.58 -3.93
CA LEU A 10 -3.14 -15.35 -4.42
C LEU A 10 -3.65 -14.48 -3.27
N ALA A 11 -4.29 -15.07 -2.25
CA ALA A 11 -4.78 -14.34 -1.09
C ALA A 11 -3.65 -13.62 -0.33
N LEU A 12 -2.54 -14.31 -0.09
CA LEU A 12 -1.36 -13.73 0.57
C LEU A 12 -0.71 -12.64 -0.29
N THR A 13 -0.63 -12.85 -1.61
CA THR A 13 -0.12 -11.82 -2.53
C THR A 13 -1.04 -10.61 -2.56
N PHE A 14 -2.36 -10.82 -2.65
CA PHE A 14 -3.35 -9.76 -2.63
C PHE A 14 -3.26 -8.96 -1.31
N ALA A 15 -3.33 -9.63 -0.17
CA ALA A 15 -3.18 -8.97 1.12
C ALA A 15 -1.83 -8.25 1.25
N GLY A 16 -0.75 -8.87 0.77
CA GLY A 16 0.60 -8.28 0.78
C GLY A 16 0.73 -6.99 -0.02
N CYS A 17 -0.12 -6.75 -1.02
CA CYS A 17 -0.14 -5.48 -1.75
C CYS A 17 -0.48 -4.29 -0.85
N PHE A 18 -1.27 -4.51 0.20
CA PHE A 18 -1.80 -3.48 1.09
C PHE A 18 -1.11 -3.46 2.45
N LEU A 19 -0.63 -4.62 2.91
CA LEU A 19 -0.01 -4.79 4.23
C LEU A 19 1.43 -4.22 4.25
N GLY A 20 1.54 -2.96 3.86
CA GLY A 20 2.78 -2.20 3.99
C GLY A 20 3.02 -1.71 5.42
N ALA A 21 4.19 -1.08 5.64
CA ALA A 21 4.56 -0.54 6.94
C ALA A 21 3.57 0.52 7.46
N GLY A 22 2.95 1.31 6.58
CA GLY A 22 1.89 2.28 6.93
C GLY A 22 0.69 1.60 7.59
N TYR A 23 0.25 0.48 6.99
CA TYR A 23 -0.89 -0.30 7.48
C TYR A 23 -0.61 -0.92 8.86
N VAL A 24 0.49 -1.66 8.98
CA VAL A 24 0.81 -2.36 10.24
C VAL A 24 1.34 -1.43 11.33
N SER A 25 1.89 -0.25 10.99
CA SER A 25 2.19 0.78 12.00
C SER A 25 0.95 1.33 12.70
N GLY A 26 -0.23 1.15 12.09
CA GLY A 26 -1.50 1.65 12.57
C GLY A 26 -1.80 3.09 12.18
N GLN A 27 -0.81 3.87 11.72
CA GLN A 27 -0.98 5.29 11.41
C GLN A 27 -2.00 5.51 10.28
N GLU A 28 -1.86 4.76 9.21
CA GLU A 28 -2.73 4.80 8.04
C GLU A 28 -4.17 4.38 8.40
N LEU A 29 -4.30 3.25 9.11
CA LEU A 29 -5.60 2.75 9.55
C LEU A 29 -6.30 3.71 10.50
N TRP A 30 -5.53 4.35 11.39
CA TRP A 30 -6.10 5.34 12.31
C TRP A 30 -6.61 6.57 11.58
N GLN A 31 -5.81 7.15 10.69
CA GLN A 31 -6.21 8.35 9.94
C GLN A 31 -7.40 8.13 9.02
N TYR A 32 -7.45 6.98 8.34
CA TYR A 32 -8.53 6.68 7.39
C TYR A 32 -9.80 6.15 8.05
N PHE A 33 -9.69 5.45 9.17
CA PHE A 33 -10.83 4.77 9.78
C PHE A 33 -10.96 5.05 11.27
N GLY A 34 -9.91 4.89 12.07
CA GLY A 34 -10.00 5.00 13.52
C GLY A 34 -10.50 6.36 14.00
N ALA A 35 -10.04 7.46 13.37
CA ALA A 35 -10.44 8.82 13.68
C ALA A 35 -11.95 9.10 13.49
N PHE A 36 -12.65 8.31 12.67
CA PHE A 36 -14.11 8.40 12.50
C PHE A 36 -14.90 7.60 13.54
N GLY A 37 -14.23 7.00 14.51
CA GLY A 37 -14.86 6.20 15.56
C GLY A 37 -15.60 4.98 15.02
N ALA A 38 -16.77 4.68 15.59
CA ALA A 38 -17.58 3.53 15.17
C ALA A 38 -17.99 3.59 13.67
N ARG A 39 -18.21 4.79 13.11
CA ARG A 39 -18.49 4.96 11.68
C ARG A 39 -17.29 4.59 10.80
N GLY A 40 -16.08 4.72 11.32
CA GLY A 40 -14.87 4.30 10.61
C GLY A 40 -14.81 2.80 10.36
N LEU A 41 -15.40 1.97 11.23
CA LEU A 41 -15.50 0.53 11.00
C LEU A 41 -16.40 0.20 9.80
N LEU A 42 -17.48 0.97 9.58
CA LEU A 42 -18.30 0.87 8.37
C LEU A 42 -17.49 1.31 7.14
N GLY A 43 -16.67 2.35 7.29
CA GLY A 43 -15.74 2.80 6.27
C GLY A 43 -14.71 1.73 5.90
N LEU A 44 -14.13 1.06 6.89
CA LEU A 44 -13.21 -0.05 6.67
C LEU A 44 -13.87 -1.20 5.90
N ALA A 45 -15.08 -1.61 6.30
CA ALA A 45 -15.85 -2.66 5.61
C ALA A 45 -16.10 -2.27 4.15
N LEU A 46 -16.54 -1.03 3.89
CA LEU A 46 -16.74 -0.50 2.54
C LEU A 46 -15.44 -0.50 1.73
N ALA A 47 -14.32 -0.05 2.30
CA ALA A 47 -13.03 -0.03 1.64
C ALA A 47 -12.58 -1.44 1.23
N VAL A 48 -12.72 -2.42 2.12
CA VAL A 48 -12.35 -3.83 1.84
C VAL A 48 -13.23 -4.42 0.73
N VAL A 49 -14.53 -4.10 0.70
CA VAL A 49 -15.43 -4.51 -0.40
C VAL A 49 -15.00 -3.89 -1.72
N LEU A 50 -14.67 -2.60 -1.74
CA LEU A 50 -14.18 -1.90 -2.93
C LEU A 50 -12.83 -2.46 -3.42
N LEU A 51 -11.90 -2.74 -2.51
CA LEU A 51 -10.61 -3.37 -2.83
C LEU A 51 -10.80 -4.77 -3.41
N GLY A 52 -11.68 -5.57 -2.83
CA GLY A 52 -12.01 -6.90 -3.34
C GLY A 52 -12.68 -6.84 -4.70
N GLY A 53 -13.66 -5.96 -4.87
CA GLY A 53 -14.37 -5.75 -6.13
C GLY A 53 -13.43 -5.32 -7.27
N THR A 54 -12.58 -4.33 -7.01
CA THR A 54 -11.58 -3.85 -7.98
C THR A 54 -10.51 -4.90 -8.26
N GLY A 55 -10.03 -5.65 -7.25
CA GLY A 55 -9.09 -6.75 -7.43
C GLY A 55 -9.65 -7.86 -8.35
N VAL A 56 -10.88 -8.29 -8.11
CA VAL A 56 -11.57 -9.27 -8.99
C VAL A 56 -11.78 -8.70 -10.39
N LEU A 57 -12.17 -7.43 -10.50
CA LEU A 57 -12.36 -6.75 -11.78
C LEU A 57 -11.08 -6.75 -12.60
N LEU A 58 -9.95 -6.36 -12.00
CA LEU A 58 -8.63 -6.31 -12.64
C LEU A 58 -8.18 -7.70 -13.12
N LEU A 59 -8.27 -8.71 -12.25
CA LEU A 59 -7.90 -10.08 -12.60
C LEU A 59 -8.77 -10.61 -13.76
N ARG A 60 -10.07 -10.32 -13.77
CA ARG A 60 -10.97 -10.73 -14.85
C ARG A 60 -10.71 -9.95 -16.15
N LEU A 61 -10.44 -8.64 -16.05
CA LEU A 61 -10.14 -7.82 -17.22
C LEU A 61 -8.83 -8.28 -17.86
N SER A 62 -7.75 -8.43 -17.10
CA SER A 62 -6.46 -8.92 -17.58
C SER A 62 -6.59 -10.31 -18.20
N ALA A 63 -7.33 -11.24 -17.56
CA ALA A 63 -7.56 -12.58 -18.10
C ALA A 63 -8.31 -12.59 -19.45
N ARG A 64 -9.22 -11.63 -19.67
CA ARG A 64 -10.00 -11.52 -20.92
C ARG A 64 -9.25 -10.84 -22.05
N THR A 65 -8.49 -9.80 -21.72
CA THR A 65 -7.80 -8.95 -22.70
C THR A 65 -6.37 -9.40 -22.98
N GLY A 66 -5.78 -10.23 -22.10
CA GLY A 66 -4.36 -10.59 -22.14
C GLY A 66 -3.43 -9.42 -21.80
N ILE A 67 -3.97 -8.28 -21.34
CA ILE A 67 -3.19 -7.09 -20.96
C ILE A 67 -2.64 -7.28 -19.55
N GLU A 68 -1.34 -7.05 -19.38
CA GLU A 68 -0.63 -7.23 -18.12
C GLU A 68 0.03 -5.95 -17.61
N THR A 69 0.12 -4.93 -18.47
CA THR A 69 0.71 -3.64 -18.09
C THR A 69 -0.34 -2.74 -17.46
N MET A 70 0.05 -2.02 -16.41
CA MET A 70 -0.84 -1.19 -15.62
C MET A 70 -1.50 -0.07 -16.46
N ASP A 71 -0.69 0.62 -17.25
CA ASP A 71 -1.13 1.73 -18.10
C ASP A 71 -2.15 1.28 -19.15
N ALA A 72 -1.94 0.11 -19.76
CA ALA A 72 -2.84 -0.46 -20.76
C ALA A 72 -4.12 -1.04 -20.17
N LEU A 73 -4.11 -1.48 -18.89
CA LEU A 73 -5.34 -1.88 -18.19
C LEU A 73 -6.19 -0.69 -17.78
N ILE A 74 -5.56 0.40 -17.35
CA ILE A 74 -6.26 1.62 -16.94
C ILE A 74 -6.76 2.38 -18.15
N VAL A 75 -5.92 2.54 -19.18
CA VAL A 75 -6.22 3.36 -20.37
C VAL A 75 -6.27 2.50 -21.61
N ARG A 76 -7.35 2.61 -22.39
CA ARG A 76 -7.47 1.94 -23.70
C ARG A 76 -6.35 2.39 -24.67
N ALA A 77 -6.05 1.52 -25.66
CA ALA A 77 -4.89 1.65 -26.53
C ALA A 77 -4.84 2.93 -27.39
N ASP A 78 -5.95 3.56 -27.58
CA ASP A 78 -6.21 4.67 -28.52
C ASP A 78 -5.87 6.06 -27.96
N ILE A 79 -5.39 6.17 -26.70
CA ILE A 79 -5.10 7.46 -26.06
C ILE A 79 -3.68 7.48 -25.45
N PRO A 80 -2.62 7.65 -26.30
CA PRO A 80 -1.21 7.53 -25.84
C PRO A 80 -0.80 8.55 -24.77
N TRP A 81 -1.30 9.80 -24.88
CA TRP A 81 -0.98 10.85 -23.90
C TRP A 81 -1.51 10.51 -22.50
N LEU A 82 -2.70 9.91 -22.42
CA LEU A 82 -3.32 9.53 -21.13
C LEU A 82 -2.54 8.36 -20.48
N ARG A 83 -2.03 7.41 -21.27
CA ARG A 83 -1.12 6.35 -20.78
C ARG A 83 0.15 6.93 -20.19
N THR A 84 0.72 7.92 -20.86
CA THR A 84 1.92 8.60 -20.36
C THR A 84 1.60 9.34 -19.06
N ALA A 85 0.47 10.03 -18.98
CA ALA A 85 0.02 10.72 -17.77
C ALA A 85 -0.17 9.78 -16.59
N VAL A 86 -0.82 8.62 -16.80
CA VAL A 86 -0.98 7.57 -15.77
C VAL A 86 0.38 7.03 -15.31
N GLY A 87 1.31 6.81 -16.25
CA GLY A 87 2.65 6.34 -15.91
C GLY A 87 3.45 7.35 -15.08
N VAL A 88 3.39 8.64 -15.43
CA VAL A 88 4.02 9.72 -14.66
C VAL A 88 3.38 9.83 -13.28
N LEU A 89 2.05 9.78 -13.19
CA LEU A 89 1.32 9.83 -11.93
C LEU A 89 1.72 8.66 -11.01
N THR A 90 1.87 7.46 -11.57
CA THR A 90 2.33 6.29 -10.81
C THR A 90 3.76 6.46 -10.33
N ALA A 91 4.66 6.96 -11.18
CA ALA A 91 6.03 7.22 -10.78
C ALA A 91 6.10 8.27 -9.66
N ALA A 92 5.27 9.31 -9.73
CA ALA A 92 5.18 10.33 -8.69
C ALA A 92 4.60 9.75 -7.38
N LEU A 93 3.60 8.85 -7.43
CA LEU A 93 3.11 8.13 -6.26
C LEU A 93 4.23 7.29 -5.61
N LEU A 94 4.93 6.49 -6.41
CA LEU A 94 6.02 5.66 -5.90
C LEU A 94 7.12 6.51 -5.28
N PHE A 95 7.42 7.67 -5.85
CA PHE A 95 8.35 8.64 -5.25
C PHE A 95 7.80 9.18 -3.92
N GLY A 96 6.51 9.53 -3.84
CA GLY A 96 5.84 9.91 -2.59
C GLY A 96 5.96 8.82 -1.51
N VAL A 97 5.82 7.55 -1.91
CA VAL A 97 6.04 6.40 -1.00
C VAL A 97 7.48 6.36 -0.48
N VAL A 98 8.49 6.68 -1.31
CA VAL A 98 9.89 6.77 -0.83
C VAL A 98 10.01 7.85 0.26
N CYS A 99 9.42 9.03 0.06
CA CYS A 99 9.42 10.11 1.05
C CYS A 99 8.74 9.67 2.37
N ILE A 100 7.57 9.05 2.26
CA ILE A 100 6.80 8.57 3.43
C ILE A 100 7.60 7.52 4.21
N MET A 101 8.18 6.54 3.54
CA MET A 101 8.93 5.47 4.20
C MET A 101 10.23 5.98 4.81
N ALA A 102 10.93 6.93 4.18
CA ALA A 102 12.11 7.58 4.75
C ALA A 102 11.74 8.37 6.03
N ALA A 103 10.63 9.11 6.01
CA ALA A 103 10.08 9.78 7.19
C ALA A 103 9.71 8.78 8.29
N GLY A 104 9.11 7.63 7.92
CA GLY A 104 8.75 6.56 8.84
C GLY A 104 9.98 5.94 9.53
N ILE A 105 11.08 5.71 8.81
CA ILE A 105 12.34 5.23 9.40
C ILE A 105 12.93 6.30 10.33
N GLY A 106 12.81 7.58 9.97
CA GLY A 106 13.20 8.70 10.83
C GLY A 106 12.40 8.71 12.15
N ALA A 107 11.08 8.55 12.05
CA ALA A 107 10.19 8.47 13.21
C ALA A 107 10.49 7.22 14.07
N LEU A 108 10.79 6.09 13.44
CA LEU A 108 11.19 4.86 14.13
C LEU A 108 12.49 5.05 14.92
N GLY A 109 13.50 5.68 14.29
CA GLY A 109 14.75 6.03 14.96
C GLY A 109 14.55 6.97 16.15
N ASN A 110 13.62 7.91 16.03
CA ASN A 110 13.26 8.80 17.14
C ASN A 110 12.55 8.05 18.27
N GLN A 111 11.53 7.24 17.99
CA GLN A 111 10.77 6.48 19.00
C GLN A 111 11.62 5.43 19.74
N MET A 112 12.59 4.80 19.04
CA MET A 112 13.38 3.71 19.60
C MET A 112 14.70 4.15 20.23
N LEU A 113 15.35 5.16 19.63
CA LEU A 113 16.73 5.56 19.97
C LEU A 113 16.83 7.03 20.41
N GLY A 114 15.73 7.78 20.39
CA GLY A 114 15.75 9.22 20.70
C GLY A 114 16.49 10.07 19.65
N LEU A 115 16.78 9.53 18.47
CA LEU A 115 17.48 10.27 17.41
C LEU A 115 16.60 11.40 16.88
N PRO A 116 17.18 12.55 16.47
CA PRO A 116 16.44 13.53 15.70
C PRO A 116 15.83 12.91 14.44
N VAL A 117 14.55 13.16 14.16
CA VAL A 117 13.83 12.55 13.03
C VAL A 117 14.55 12.75 11.70
N TRP A 118 15.07 13.97 11.48
CA TRP A 118 15.81 14.28 10.25
C TRP A 118 17.09 13.44 10.08
N LEU A 119 17.79 13.11 11.18
CA LEU A 119 19.01 12.30 11.14
C LEU A 119 18.67 10.84 10.78
N GLY A 120 17.62 10.29 11.39
CA GLY A 120 17.12 8.96 11.04
C GLY A 120 16.67 8.87 9.57
N ALA A 121 15.98 9.90 9.08
CA ALA A 121 15.58 10.00 7.68
C ALA A 121 16.76 10.14 6.72
N ALA A 122 17.79 10.92 7.09
CA ALA A 122 19.02 11.05 6.29
C ALA A 122 19.75 9.71 6.17
N ILE A 123 19.94 9.01 7.28
CA ILE A 123 20.55 7.65 7.30
C ILE A 123 19.74 6.71 6.42
N ALA A 124 18.39 6.72 6.55
CA ALA A 124 17.51 5.93 5.71
C ALA A 124 17.71 6.21 4.22
N CYS A 125 17.73 7.48 3.83
CA CYS A 125 17.93 7.88 2.43
C CYS A 125 19.27 7.40 1.87
N VAL A 126 20.35 7.50 2.64
CA VAL A 126 21.68 6.99 2.23
C VAL A 126 21.65 5.46 2.04
N LEU A 127 21.05 4.73 2.97
CA LEU A 127 20.93 3.26 2.87
C LEU A 127 20.05 2.84 1.69
N ILE A 128 18.92 3.53 1.47
CA ILE A 128 18.01 3.29 0.33
C ILE A 128 18.73 3.54 -0.99
N ALA A 129 19.47 4.65 -1.09
CA ALA A 129 20.25 4.98 -2.29
C ALA A 129 21.34 3.94 -2.57
N ALA A 130 22.08 3.54 -1.55
CA ALA A 130 23.10 2.50 -1.68
C ALA A 130 22.48 1.17 -2.15
N ALA A 131 21.37 0.73 -1.54
CA ALA A 131 20.66 -0.49 -1.92
C ALA A 131 20.14 -0.43 -3.37
N ALA A 132 19.60 0.72 -3.80
CA ALA A 132 19.11 0.93 -5.15
C ALA A 132 20.25 1.01 -6.18
N TYR A 133 21.40 1.55 -5.80
CA TYR A 133 22.61 1.62 -6.64
C TYR A 133 23.17 0.24 -6.94
N PHE A 134 23.35 -0.59 -5.91
CA PHE A 134 23.88 -1.95 -6.05
C PHE A 134 22.89 -2.94 -6.64
N GLY A 135 21.68 -2.51 -6.98
CA GLY A 135 20.68 -3.33 -7.64
C GLY A 135 20.23 -4.52 -6.81
N LEU A 136 20.12 -4.32 -5.47
CA LEU A 136 19.67 -5.36 -4.54
C LEU A 136 18.20 -5.76 -4.81
N GLY A 137 17.93 -6.19 -6.05
CA GLY A 137 16.62 -6.74 -6.46
C GLY A 137 16.21 -8.02 -5.72
N GLY A 138 17.13 -8.61 -4.93
CA GLY A 138 16.85 -9.73 -4.02
C GLY A 138 15.99 -9.36 -2.81
N MET A 139 15.66 -8.09 -2.60
CA MET A 139 14.80 -7.66 -1.49
C MET A 139 13.35 -8.18 -1.60
N VAL A 140 12.90 -8.61 -2.77
CA VAL A 140 11.60 -9.30 -2.93
C VAL A 140 11.50 -10.52 -2.02
N SER A 141 12.59 -11.24 -1.80
CA SER A 141 12.61 -12.38 -0.87
C SER A 141 12.49 -11.97 0.60
N VAL A 142 13.05 -10.82 0.98
CA VAL A 142 12.92 -10.27 2.34
C VAL A 142 11.47 -9.92 2.63
N PHE A 143 10.75 -9.31 1.67
CA PHE A 143 9.32 -9.03 1.83
C PHE A 143 8.47 -10.28 1.98
N THR A 144 8.81 -11.35 1.29
CA THR A 144 8.05 -12.61 1.36
C THR A 144 8.02 -13.18 2.79
N VAL A 145 9.04 -12.87 3.59
CA VAL A 145 9.14 -13.29 4.99
C VAL A 145 8.71 -12.17 5.94
N ALA A 146 9.16 -10.94 5.70
CA ALA A 146 8.92 -9.82 6.61
C ALA A 146 7.41 -9.48 6.73
N VAL A 147 6.67 -9.46 5.62
CA VAL A 147 5.25 -9.11 5.65
C VAL A 147 4.40 -10.10 6.47
N PRO A 148 4.48 -11.43 6.29
CA PRO A 148 3.80 -12.36 7.19
C PRO A 148 4.21 -12.20 8.66
N CYS A 149 5.49 -11.99 8.94
CA CYS A 149 5.95 -11.74 10.31
C CYS A 149 5.37 -10.46 10.91
N MET A 150 5.27 -9.38 10.13
CA MET A 150 4.64 -8.13 10.54
C MET A 150 3.16 -8.30 10.86
N ILE A 151 2.42 -9.07 10.04
CA ILE A 151 1.01 -9.40 10.27
C ILE A 151 0.84 -10.14 11.59
N VAL A 152 1.62 -11.19 11.78
CA VAL A 152 1.56 -12.01 13.02
C VAL A 152 1.92 -11.15 14.23
N ALA A 153 2.99 -10.36 14.16
CA ALA A 153 3.41 -9.49 15.25
C ALA A 153 2.32 -8.44 15.58
N ALA A 154 1.72 -7.80 14.57
CA ALA A 154 0.63 -6.84 14.78
C ALA A 154 -0.58 -7.47 15.46
N LEU A 155 -1.00 -8.67 15.01
CA LEU A 155 -2.12 -9.40 15.60
C LEU A 155 -1.81 -9.89 17.02
N VAL A 156 -0.59 -10.34 17.29
CA VAL A 156 -0.16 -10.74 18.64
C VAL A 156 -0.17 -9.56 19.60
N ILE A 157 0.39 -8.40 19.19
CA ILE A 157 0.40 -7.18 20.01
C ILE A 157 -1.05 -6.73 20.27
N ALA A 158 -1.90 -6.72 19.23
CA ALA A 158 -3.31 -6.38 19.36
C ALA A 158 -4.03 -7.35 20.31
N GLY A 159 -3.82 -8.66 20.17
CA GLY A 159 -4.41 -9.68 21.02
C GLY A 159 -3.99 -9.55 22.49
N ILE A 160 -2.70 -9.32 22.78
CA ILE A 160 -2.21 -9.09 24.13
C ILE A 160 -2.84 -7.83 24.74
N ARG A 161 -2.94 -6.76 23.94
CA ARG A 161 -3.54 -5.50 24.40
C ARG A 161 -5.03 -5.68 24.73
N LEU A 162 -5.79 -6.29 23.85
CA LEU A 162 -7.22 -6.54 24.03
C LEU A 162 -7.52 -7.52 25.19
N HIS A 163 -6.62 -8.46 25.44
CA HIS A 163 -6.75 -9.35 26.62
C HIS A 163 -6.55 -8.61 27.95
N ARG A 164 -5.75 -7.54 27.95
CA ARG A 164 -5.42 -6.76 29.17
C ARG A 164 -6.34 -5.55 29.37
N THR A 165 -7.17 -5.19 28.41
CA THR A 165 -7.98 -3.97 28.43
C THR A 165 -9.36 -4.27 27.84
N GLU A 166 -10.42 -3.94 28.57
CA GLU A 166 -11.78 -4.08 28.07
C GLU A 166 -12.04 -3.12 26.91
N LEU A 167 -12.58 -3.66 25.84
CA LEU A 167 -13.01 -2.90 24.68
C LEU A 167 -14.42 -2.36 24.93
N THR A 168 -14.52 -1.09 25.29
CA THR A 168 -15.80 -0.42 25.52
C THR A 168 -16.27 0.31 24.25
N ALA A 169 -17.58 0.55 24.12
CA ALA A 169 -18.12 1.36 23.02
C ALA A 169 -17.52 2.79 23.02
N ALA A 170 -17.20 3.33 24.18
CA ALA A 170 -16.54 4.64 24.33
C ALA A 170 -15.13 4.68 23.72
N ALA A 171 -14.44 3.54 23.59
CA ALA A 171 -13.13 3.47 22.96
C ALA A 171 -13.17 3.83 21.46
N PHE A 172 -14.33 3.68 20.82
CA PHE A 172 -14.55 4.08 19.42
C PHE A 172 -15.19 5.47 19.30
N ALA A 173 -14.86 6.40 20.21
CA ALA A 173 -15.22 7.80 20.04
C ALA A 173 -14.49 8.40 18.83
N ALA A 174 -15.16 9.31 18.11
CA ALA A 174 -14.54 10.02 17.00
C ALA A 174 -13.43 10.94 17.54
N GLY A 175 -12.29 10.93 16.84
CA GLY A 175 -11.15 11.82 17.10
C GLY A 175 -11.02 12.91 16.04
N ASP A 176 -9.83 13.51 15.97
CA ASP A 176 -9.51 14.50 14.95
C ASP A 176 -9.40 13.83 13.58
N THR A 177 -10.34 14.11 12.70
CA THR A 177 -10.39 13.57 11.35
C THR A 177 -9.56 14.42 10.39
N ASN A 178 -8.95 13.76 9.40
CA ASN A 178 -8.23 14.45 8.34
C ASN A 178 -9.20 15.29 7.49
N PRO A 179 -9.00 16.64 7.38
CA PRO A 179 -9.89 17.51 6.61
C PRO A 179 -10.02 17.11 5.14
N MET A 180 -9.00 16.49 4.56
CA MET A 180 -9.01 16.01 3.18
C MET A 180 -9.93 14.81 2.95
N LEU A 181 -10.33 14.09 4.00
CA LEU A 181 -11.15 12.88 3.87
C LEU A 181 -12.66 13.14 4.05
N GLY A 182 -13.04 14.27 4.63
CA GLY A 182 -14.42 14.79 4.74
C GLY A 182 -15.39 13.92 5.52
N SER A 183 -15.54 12.64 5.17
CA SER A 183 -16.43 11.69 5.82
C SER A 183 -15.86 10.27 5.82
N TRP A 184 -16.40 9.39 6.67
CA TRP A 184 -16.01 7.98 6.70
C TRP A 184 -16.21 7.25 5.34
N ALA A 185 -17.24 7.64 4.58
CA ALA A 185 -17.50 7.07 3.27
C ALA A 185 -16.52 7.58 2.20
N THR A 186 -16.24 8.89 2.20
CA THR A 186 -15.22 9.49 1.33
C THR A 186 -13.85 8.90 1.64
N SER A 187 -13.52 8.73 2.92
CA SER A 187 -12.29 8.08 3.37
C SER A 187 -12.17 6.66 2.83
N ALA A 188 -13.24 5.87 2.91
CA ALA A 188 -13.25 4.49 2.41
C ALA A 188 -13.01 4.40 0.90
N VAL A 189 -13.67 5.26 0.12
CA VAL A 189 -13.51 5.30 -1.35
C VAL A 189 -12.11 5.79 -1.71
N ASN A 190 -11.64 6.84 -1.04
CA ASN A 190 -10.29 7.38 -1.22
C ASN A 190 -9.22 6.34 -0.88
N TYR A 191 -9.39 5.60 0.23
CA TYR A 191 -8.52 4.50 0.63
C TYR A 191 -8.42 3.42 -0.45
N ALA A 192 -9.56 2.95 -0.95
CA ALA A 192 -9.58 1.95 -2.02
C ALA A 192 -8.93 2.47 -3.30
N ALA A 193 -9.11 3.75 -3.59
CA ALA A 193 -8.66 4.37 -4.83
C ALA A 193 -7.14 4.58 -4.88
N TYR A 194 -6.48 5.04 -3.80
CA TYR A 194 -5.02 5.15 -3.84
C TYR A 194 -4.34 3.76 -3.84
N ASN A 195 -4.90 2.80 -3.13
CA ASN A 195 -4.42 1.42 -3.14
C ASN A 195 -4.61 0.71 -4.48
N PHE A 196 -5.54 1.18 -5.31
CA PHE A 196 -5.78 0.66 -6.65
C PHE A 196 -4.50 0.67 -7.50
N PHE A 197 -3.69 1.74 -7.46
CA PHE A 197 -2.43 1.82 -8.19
C PHE A 197 -1.43 0.72 -7.81
N ALA A 198 -1.29 0.42 -6.53
CA ALA A 198 -0.44 -0.68 -6.06
C ALA A 198 -0.96 -2.05 -6.53
N THR A 199 -2.28 -2.20 -6.54
CA THR A 199 -2.94 -3.46 -6.88
C THR A 199 -2.83 -3.81 -8.38
N VAL A 200 -3.03 -2.82 -9.26
CA VAL A 200 -3.01 -3.05 -10.72
C VAL A 200 -1.68 -3.61 -11.18
N GLY A 201 -0.58 -2.99 -10.75
CA GLY A 201 0.77 -3.38 -11.18
C GLY A 201 1.17 -4.80 -10.75
N ILE A 202 0.60 -5.30 -9.66
CA ILE A 202 0.95 -6.61 -9.10
C ILE A 202 0.00 -7.70 -9.58
N LEU A 203 -1.32 -7.43 -9.58
CA LEU A 203 -2.32 -8.46 -9.90
C LEU A 203 -2.40 -8.78 -11.39
N ALA A 204 -2.20 -7.80 -12.26
CA ALA A 204 -2.34 -7.99 -13.69
C ALA A 204 -1.43 -9.11 -14.25
N PRO A 205 -0.12 -9.13 -13.98
CA PRO A 205 0.76 -10.20 -14.47
C PRO A 205 0.46 -11.58 -13.88
N LEU A 206 -0.22 -11.64 -12.72
CA LEU A 206 -0.51 -12.93 -12.05
C LEU A 206 -1.58 -13.75 -12.75
N THR A 207 -2.40 -13.14 -13.60
CA THR A 207 -3.54 -13.79 -14.25
C THR A 207 -3.15 -15.01 -15.07
N ARG A 208 -2.04 -14.95 -15.80
CA ARG A 208 -1.53 -16.08 -16.59
C ARG A 208 -1.17 -17.32 -15.77
N HIS A 209 -0.91 -17.11 -14.49
CA HIS A 209 -0.43 -18.17 -13.60
C HIS A 209 -1.52 -18.76 -12.71
N LEU A 210 -2.78 -18.30 -12.81
CA LEU A 210 -3.89 -18.82 -12.01
C LEU A 210 -4.22 -20.27 -12.36
N LYS A 211 -4.42 -21.11 -11.33
CA LYS A 211 -4.74 -22.53 -11.51
C LYS A 211 -6.10 -22.76 -12.16
N LYS A 212 -7.12 -21.97 -11.78
CA LYS A 212 -8.52 -22.10 -12.20
C LYS A 212 -9.18 -20.72 -12.27
N PRO A 213 -10.22 -20.52 -13.08
CA PRO A 213 -10.95 -19.25 -13.15
C PRO A 213 -11.51 -18.78 -11.80
N GLY A 214 -11.97 -19.69 -10.94
CA GLY A 214 -12.47 -19.38 -9.61
C GLY A 214 -11.38 -18.94 -8.62
N THR A 215 -10.10 -19.23 -8.88
CA THR A 215 -8.98 -18.82 -8.01
C THR A 215 -8.92 -17.32 -7.83
N ALA A 216 -9.25 -16.55 -8.88
CA ALA A 216 -9.27 -15.09 -8.82
C ALA A 216 -10.24 -14.57 -7.73
N VAL A 217 -11.46 -15.09 -7.71
CA VAL A 217 -12.48 -14.65 -6.74
C VAL A 217 -12.16 -15.15 -5.34
N CYS A 218 -11.95 -16.46 -5.18
CA CYS A 218 -11.70 -17.06 -3.87
C CYS A 218 -10.41 -16.51 -3.21
N GLY A 219 -9.35 -16.31 -4.00
CA GLY A 219 -8.10 -15.75 -3.50
C GLY A 219 -8.23 -14.30 -3.07
N THR A 220 -8.91 -13.47 -3.87
CA THR A 220 -9.17 -12.07 -3.51
C THR A 220 -10.05 -11.96 -2.28
N VAL A 221 -11.15 -12.73 -2.19
CA VAL A 221 -12.03 -12.72 -1.00
C VAL A 221 -11.28 -13.14 0.26
N LEU A 222 -10.48 -14.21 0.19
CA LEU A 222 -9.67 -14.64 1.33
C LEU A 222 -8.64 -13.58 1.72
N GLY A 223 -8.02 -12.90 0.74
CA GLY A 223 -7.12 -11.79 0.99
C GLY A 223 -7.82 -10.59 1.67
N CYS A 224 -9.05 -10.27 1.26
CA CYS A 224 -9.89 -9.26 1.92
C CYS A 224 -10.22 -9.63 3.37
N VAL A 225 -10.51 -10.90 3.65
CA VAL A 225 -10.75 -11.36 5.03
C VAL A 225 -9.49 -11.19 5.89
N LEU A 226 -8.30 -11.52 5.36
CA LEU A 226 -7.03 -11.31 6.05
C LEU A 226 -6.78 -9.81 6.33
N LEU A 227 -7.00 -8.95 5.34
CA LEU A 227 -6.87 -7.49 5.52
C LEU A 227 -7.81 -6.99 6.60
N LEU A 228 -9.08 -7.38 6.53
CA LEU A 228 -10.08 -6.96 7.51
C LEU A 228 -9.72 -7.42 8.93
N ALA A 229 -9.28 -8.66 9.08
CA ALA A 229 -8.87 -9.21 10.38
C ALA A 229 -7.71 -8.41 11.00
N VAL A 230 -6.68 -8.10 10.20
CA VAL A 230 -5.53 -7.31 10.66
C VAL A 230 -5.97 -5.88 11.01
N ALA A 231 -6.77 -5.23 10.15
CA ALA A 231 -7.24 -3.86 10.40
C ALA A 231 -8.10 -3.77 11.66
N LEU A 232 -9.04 -4.69 11.84
CA LEU A 232 -9.89 -4.73 13.04
C LEU A 232 -9.05 -4.94 14.31
N GLY A 233 -8.07 -5.84 14.28
CA GLY A 233 -7.17 -6.07 15.40
C GLY A 233 -6.36 -4.82 15.76
N VAL A 234 -5.76 -4.17 14.76
CA VAL A 234 -4.97 -2.93 14.94
C VAL A 234 -5.86 -1.79 15.45
N LEU A 235 -7.00 -1.53 14.82
CA LEU A 235 -7.91 -0.45 15.22
C LEU A 235 -8.48 -0.67 16.62
N ALA A 236 -8.86 -1.92 16.97
CA ALA A 236 -9.35 -2.23 18.29
C ALA A 236 -8.27 -2.02 19.37
N ALA A 237 -7.02 -2.44 19.10
CA ALA A 237 -5.91 -2.19 20.02
C ALA A 237 -5.62 -0.70 20.21
N LEU A 238 -5.63 0.07 19.13
CA LEU A 238 -5.39 1.52 19.16
C LEU A 238 -6.55 2.27 19.86
N ALA A 239 -7.79 1.84 19.64
CA ALA A 239 -8.96 2.41 20.32
C ALA A 239 -8.86 2.30 21.84
N THR A 240 -8.22 1.25 22.38
CA THR A 240 -7.95 1.11 23.82
C THR A 240 -6.76 1.94 24.32
N SER A 241 -6.06 2.67 23.45
CA SER A 241 -4.86 3.44 23.79
C SER A 241 -4.80 4.77 23.05
N PRO A 242 -5.66 5.76 23.39
CA PRO A 242 -5.70 7.06 22.72
C PRO A 242 -4.35 7.81 22.72
N GLU A 243 -3.52 7.56 23.73
CA GLU A 243 -2.17 8.14 23.80
C GLU A 243 -1.28 7.65 22.65
N SER A 244 -1.34 6.34 22.35
CA SER A 244 -0.53 5.74 21.29
C SER A 244 -0.93 6.24 19.91
N THR A 245 -2.20 6.63 19.70
CA THR A 245 -2.67 7.14 18.39
C THR A 245 -2.04 8.48 18.00
N ARG A 246 -1.47 9.21 18.95
CA ARG A 246 -0.73 10.45 18.71
C ARG A 246 0.72 10.23 18.28
N ALA A 247 1.25 9.03 18.51
CA ALA A 247 2.60 8.69 18.09
C ALA A 247 2.67 8.52 16.55
N PRO A 248 3.80 8.87 15.91
CA PRO A 248 3.99 8.67 14.47
C PRO A 248 3.84 7.20 14.04
N LEU A 249 4.21 6.26 14.91
CA LEU A 249 4.06 4.83 14.71
C LEU A 249 3.26 4.20 15.87
N PRO A 250 1.91 4.30 15.84
CA PRO A 250 1.05 3.96 16.97
C PRO A 250 1.21 2.53 17.48
N MET A 251 1.26 1.54 16.60
CA MET A 251 1.43 0.14 16.98
C MET A 251 2.84 -0.16 17.53
N LEU A 252 3.85 0.62 17.11
CA LEU A 252 5.19 0.52 17.71
C LEU A 252 5.17 1.02 19.16
N ASP A 253 4.46 2.13 19.44
CA ASP A 253 4.29 2.63 20.81
C ASP A 253 3.63 1.56 21.71
N LEU A 254 2.56 0.92 21.22
CA LEU A 254 1.94 -0.20 21.92
C LEU A 254 2.90 -1.38 22.14
N ALA A 255 3.69 -1.72 21.11
CA ALA A 255 4.68 -2.80 21.20
C ALA A 255 5.77 -2.50 22.23
N CYS A 256 6.26 -1.25 22.31
CA CYS A 256 7.26 -0.81 23.29
C CYS A 256 6.76 -0.95 24.73
N ARG A 257 5.46 -0.72 24.97
CA ARG A 257 4.85 -0.95 26.30
C ARG A 257 4.80 -2.43 26.71
N LEU A 258 5.07 -3.35 25.77
CA LEU A 258 5.20 -4.79 26.01
C LEU A 258 6.67 -5.24 26.14
N GLY A 259 7.61 -4.31 26.32
CA GLY A 259 9.03 -4.57 26.51
C GLY A 259 9.74 -5.04 25.23
N ALA A 260 10.38 -6.20 25.24
CA ALA A 260 11.18 -6.72 24.12
C ALA A 260 10.40 -6.84 22.80
N ALA A 261 9.07 -6.95 22.84
CA ALA A 261 8.21 -6.97 21.66
C ALA A 261 8.36 -5.70 20.81
N GLY A 262 8.63 -4.55 21.45
CA GLY A 262 8.90 -3.29 20.76
C GLY A 262 10.10 -3.36 19.84
N VAL A 263 11.21 -3.97 20.29
CA VAL A 263 12.43 -4.11 19.48
C VAL A 263 12.18 -5.01 18.27
N VAL A 264 11.52 -6.14 18.46
CA VAL A 264 11.19 -7.06 17.37
C VAL A 264 10.29 -6.37 16.34
N TYR A 265 9.27 -5.65 16.83
CA TYR A 265 8.36 -4.92 15.95
C TYR A 265 9.03 -3.78 15.19
N ALA A 266 9.94 -3.05 15.85
CA ALA A 266 10.74 -2.00 15.22
C ALA A 266 11.60 -2.53 14.07
N VAL A 267 12.27 -3.67 14.28
CA VAL A 267 13.08 -4.32 13.21
C VAL A 267 12.20 -4.72 12.03
N LEU A 268 11.03 -5.32 12.29
CA LEU A 268 10.10 -5.70 11.23
C LEU A 268 9.58 -4.47 10.46
N LEU A 269 9.18 -3.41 11.16
CA LEU A 269 8.76 -2.15 10.54
C LEU A 269 9.88 -1.53 9.71
N PHE A 270 11.12 -1.50 10.24
CA PHE A 270 12.28 -1.02 9.50
C PHE A 270 12.47 -1.80 8.19
N LEU A 271 12.47 -3.11 8.24
CA LEU A 271 12.62 -3.97 7.06
C LEU A 271 11.51 -3.72 6.03
N GLY A 272 10.26 -3.56 6.50
CA GLY A 272 9.12 -3.24 5.65
C GLY A 272 9.26 -1.87 4.97
N MET A 273 9.56 -0.81 5.73
CA MET A 273 9.75 0.55 5.21
C MET A 273 10.93 0.63 4.25
N PHE A 274 12.06 0.08 4.65
CA PHE A 274 13.29 0.07 3.86
C PHE A 274 13.10 -0.62 2.52
N GLY A 275 12.55 -1.82 2.55
CA GLY A 275 12.34 -2.57 1.33
C GLY A 275 11.31 -1.94 0.39
N THR A 276 10.20 -1.39 0.92
CA THR A 276 9.21 -0.65 0.12
C THR A 276 9.86 0.56 -0.55
N SER A 277 10.70 1.30 0.18
CA SER A 277 11.44 2.46 -0.36
C SER A 277 12.36 2.07 -1.50
N VAL A 278 13.20 1.04 -1.31
CA VAL A 278 14.15 0.58 -2.34
C VAL A 278 13.40 0.12 -3.59
N SER A 279 12.36 -0.68 -3.43
CA SER A 279 11.56 -1.18 -4.56
C SER A 279 10.89 -0.03 -5.31
N SER A 280 10.30 0.94 -4.60
CA SER A 280 9.66 2.11 -5.20
C SER A 280 10.66 3.00 -5.92
N LEU A 281 11.83 3.27 -5.33
CA LEU A 281 12.88 4.09 -5.95
C LEU A 281 13.42 3.43 -7.21
N VAL A 282 13.69 2.13 -7.18
CA VAL A 282 14.13 1.36 -8.35
C VAL A 282 13.07 1.37 -9.46
N ALA A 283 11.79 1.28 -9.12
CA ALA A 283 10.70 1.36 -10.09
C ALA A 283 10.64 2.75 -10.76
N VAL A 284 10.80 3.84 -10.00
CA VAL A 284 10.86 5.22 -10.53
C VAL A 284 12.05 5.38 -11.46
N LEU A 285 13.25 4.94 -11.06
CA LEU A 285 14.47 5.00 -11.88
C LEU A 285 14.30 4.21 -13.19
N THR A 286 13.69 3.03 -13.11
CA THR A 286 13.45 2.17 -14.28
C THR A 286 12.46 2.84 -15.24
N TYR A 287 11.36 3.37 -14.72
CA TYR A 287 10.38 4.09 -15.53
C TYR A 287 10.98 5.31 -16.22
N ALA A 288 11.75 6.12 -15.48
CA ALA A 288 12.43 7.29 -16.05
C ALA A 288 13.40 6.90 -17.16
N GLY A 289 14.19 5.83 -16.97
CA GLY A 289 15.11 5.32 -17.99
C GLY A 289 14.40 4.79 -19.25
N GLN A 290 13.22 4.19 -19.11
CA GLN A 290 12.40 3.75 -20.25
C GLN A 290 11.84 4.93 -21.06
N LYS A 291 11.61 6.08 -20.42
CA LYS A 291 11.04 7.28 -21.08
C LYS A 291 12.10 8.16 -21.74
N SER A 292 13.36 8.12 -21.29
CA SER A 292 14.43 8.95 -21.82
C SER A 292 15.76 8.24 -21.78
N ALA A 293 16.38 8.07 -22.95
CA ALA A 293 17.73 7.51 -23.08
C ALA A 293 18.77 8.36 -22.31
N TRP A 294 18.56 9.68 -22.22
CA TRP A 294 19.43 10.56 -21.46
C TRP A 294 19.39 10.23 -19.96
N LEU A 295 18.17 10.02 -19.39
CA LEU A 295 18.00 9.61 -17.99
C LEU A 295 18.57 8.21 -17.73
N ALA A 296 18.45 7.29 -18.69
CA ALA A 296 19.07 5.98 -18.60
C ALA A 296 20.61 6.07 -18.50
N GLY A 297 21.23 6.95 -19.30
CA GLY A 297 22.67 7.19 -19.27
C GLY A 297 23.17 7.92 -18.01
N HIS A 298 22.28 8.66 -17.32
CA HIS A 298 22.61 9.42 -16.12
C HIS A 298 21.92 8.86 -14.87
N ARG A 299 21.72 7.53 -14.81
CA ARG A 299 20.98 6.87 -13.74
C ARG A 299 21.51 7.20 -12.34
N THR A 300 22.83 7.31 -12.15
CA THR A 300 23.43 7.66 -10.85
C THR A 300 23.09 9.08 -10.43
N VAL A 301 23.14 10.03 -11.34
CA VAL A 301 22.76 11.42 -11.05
C VAL A 301 21.28 11.51 -10.68
N LEU A 302 20.42 10.83 -11.45
CA LEU A 302 18.98 10.77 -11.16
C LEU A 302 18.71 10.13 -9.79
N LEU A 303 19.42 9.05 -9.44
CA LEU A 303 19.33 8.42 -8.12
C LEU A 303 19.66 9.41 -7.01
N LEU A 304 20.77 10.15 -7.12
CA LEU A 304 21.18 11.13 -6.11
C LEU A 304 20.17 12.28 -5.99
N VAL A 305 19.69 12.81 -7.11
CA VAL A 305 18.68 13.87 -7.12
C VAL A 305 17.37 13.40 -6.46
N LEU A 306 16.86 12.22 -6.84
CA LEU A 306 15.65 11.66 -6.24
C LEU A 306 15.84 11.37 -4.75
N THR A 307 17.02 10.89 -4.34
CA THR A 307 17.32 10.64 -2.92
C THR A 307 17.35 11.93 -2.11
N ALA A 308 17.98 12.98 -2.63
CA ALA A 308 18.02 14.30 -1.99
C ALA A 308 16.59 14.91 -1.89
N ALA A 309 15.80 14.78 -2.96
CA ALA A 309 14.40 15.21 -2.97
C ALA A 309 13.54 14.39 -1.99
N ALA A 310 13.78 13.07 -1.88
CA ALA A 310 13.09 12.22 -0.94
C ALA A 310 13.43 12.56 0.52
N PHE A 311 14.70 12.89 0.80
CA PHE A 311 15.10 13.41 2.11
C PHE A 311 14.36 14.71 2.43
N ALA A 312 14.37 15.69 1.51
CA ALA A 312 13.63 16.95 1.72
C ALA A 312 12.13 16.70 1.95
N GLY A 313 11.52 15.81 1.16
CA GLY A 313 10.12 15.41 1.33
C GLY A 313 9.87 14.71 2.67
N SER A 314 10.80 13.92 3.18
CA SER A 314 10.65 13.20 4.44
C SER A 314 10.60 14.13 5.68
N LEU A 315 11.10 15.35 5.56
CA LEU A 315 11.09 16.33 6.65
C LEU A 315 9.68 16.83 7.02
N PHE A 316 8.69 16.64 6.15
CA PHE A 316 7.29 16.93 6.48
C PHE A 316 6.70 15.99 7.54
N GLY A 317 7.35 14.87 7.81
CA GLY A 317 6.92 13.91 8.82
C GLY A 317 6.04 12.78 8.29
N PHE A 318 6.10 11.62 8.96
CA PHE A 318 5.45 10.40 8.49
C PHE A 318 3.92 10.51 8.49
N GLY A 319 3.33 11.04 9.57
CA GLY A 319 1.88 11.19 9.71
C GLY A 319 1.29 12.20 8.73
N ASP A 320 1.95 13.35 8.55
CA ASP A 320 1.48 14.42 7.66
C ASP A 320 1.58 14.00 6.19
N LEU A 321 2.63 13.27 5.83
CA LEU A 321 2.78 12.71 4.48
C LEU A 321 1.70 11.66 4.17
N ILE A 322 1.38 10.75 5.10
CA ILE A 322 0.27 9.81 4.94
C ILE A 322 -1.05 10.59 4.81
N GLY A 323 -1.25 11.61 5.65
CA GLY A 323 -2.47 12.42 5.65
C GLY A 323 -2.64 13.35 4.45
N THR A 324 -1.62 13.55 3.64
CA THR A 324 -1.65 14.45 2.48
C THR A 324 -1.46 13.69 1.16
N VAL A 325 -0.36 12.95 1.05
CA VAL A 325 0.02 12.26 -0.19
C VAL A 325 -1.02 11.20 -0.57
N TYR A 326 -1.39 10.32 0.37
CA TYR A 326 -2.35 9.26 0.07
C TYR A 326 -3.75 9.77 -0.29
N PRO A 327 -4.35 10.76 0.43
CA PRO A 327 -5.60 11.35 -0.01
C PRO A 327 -5.56 12.00 -1.40
N VAL A 328 -4.50 12.73 -1.74
CA VAL A 328 -4.32 13.31 -3.08
C VAL A 328 -4.33 12.22 -4.14
N TYR A 329 -3.55 11.16 -3.94
CA TYR A 329 -3.53 10.02 -4.87
C TYR A 329 -4.83 9.21 -4.85
N GLY A 330 -5.56 9.20 -3.76
CA GLY A 330 -6.88 8.60 -3.68
C GLY A 330 -7.87 9.31 -4.61
N TYR A 331 -7.90 10.64 -4.59
CA TYR A 331 -8.76 11.41 -5.51
C TYR A 331 -8.40 11.18 -6.98
N LEU A 332 -7.10 11.12 -7.31
CA LEU A 332 -6.65 10.77 -8.65
C LEU A 332 -6.97 9.31 -9.00
N GLY A 333 -6.85 8.42 -8.03
CA GLY A 333 -7.16 7.00 -8.16
C GLY A 333 -8.64 6.72 -8.43
N MET A 334 -9.56 7.55 -7.91
CA MET A 334 -10.99 7.43 -8.22
C MET A 334 -11.24 7.55 -9.73
N ALA A 335 -10.57 8.49 -10.40
CA ALA A 335 -10.66 8.62 -11.86
C ALA A 335 -10.10 7.38 -12.57
N ALA A 336 -8.97 6.86 -12.13
CA ALA A 336 -8.38 5.65 -12.69
C ALA A 336 -9.28 4.41 -12.49
N MET A 337 -9.94 4.27 -11.33
CA MET A 337 -10.92 3.19 -11.09
C MET A 337 -12.12 3.28 -12.05
N LEU A 338 -12.61 4.47 -12.34
CA LEU A 338 -13.70 4.69 -13.30
C LEU A 338 -13.27 4.30 -14.73
N LEU A 339 -12.04 4.65 -15.14
CA LEU A 339 -11.49 4.28 -16.45
C LEU A 339 -11.38 2.76 -16.60
N VAL A 340 -10.93 2.05 -15.56
CA VAL A 340 -10.88 0.57 -15.59
C VAL A 340 -12.28 -0.05 -15.62
N ALA A 341 -13.23 0.52 -14.89
CA ALA A 341 -14.61 0.04 -14.92
C ALA A 341 -15.23 0.20 -16.32
N GLU A 342 -15.01 1.35 -16.97
CA GLU A 342 -15.40 1.60 -18.36
C GLU A 342 -14.74 0.61 -19.33
N HIS A 343 -13.43 0.40 -19.21
CA HIS A 343 -12.69 -0.57 -20.02
C HIS A 343 -13.25 -1.99 -19.85
N ALA A 344 -13.58 -2.40 -18.64
CA ALA A 344 -14.16 -3.72 -18.36
C ALA A 344 -15.56 -3.88 -18.97
N VAL A 345 -16.39 -2.84 -18.98
CA VAL A 345 -17.71 -2.87 -19.65
C VAL A 345 -17.55 -3.03 -21.17
N HIS A 346 -16.63 -2.30 -21.78
CA HIS A 346 -16.35 -2.42 -23.21
C HIS A 346 -15.81 -3.81 -23.58
N ALA A 347 -14.87 -4.35 -22.82
CA ALA A 347 -14.34 -5.70 -23.03
C ALA A 347 -15.41 -6.79 -22.92
N ARG A 348 -16.39 -6.61 -22.01
CA ARG A 348 -17.55 -7.51 -21.90
C ARG A 348 -18.45 -7.45 -23.14
N ARG A 349 -18.78 -6.23 -23.62
CA ARG A 349 -19.65 -6.02 -24.79
C ARG A 349 -19.01 -6.61 -26.05
N ALA A 350 -17.72 -6.37 -26.26
CA ALA A 350 -16.96 -6.94 -27.37
C ALA A 350 -16.96 -8.47 -27.38
N GLY A 351 -16.78 -9.10 -26.20
CA GLY A 351 -16.84 -10.56 -26.06
C GLY A 351 -18.24 -11.14 -26.33
N ASN A 352 -19.29 -10.45 -25.87
CA ASN A 352 -20.67 -10.90 -26.13
C ASN A 352 -21.06 -10.78 -27.61
N ASN A 353 -20.59 -9.74 -28.31
CA ASN A 353 -20.85 -9.54 -29.73
C ASN A 353 -20.17 -10.65 -30.57
N ARG A 354 -18.91 -11.02 -30.25
CA ARG A 354 -18.22 -12.15 -30.93
C ARG A 354 -18.93 -13.48 -30.70
N ALA A 355 -19.42 -13.72 -29.50
CA ALA A 355 -20.18 -14.92 -29.19
C ALA A 355 -21.55 -14.97 -29.92
N ALA A 356 -22.13 -13.81 -30.25
CA ALA A 356 -23.38 -13.70 -30.98
C ALA A 356 -23.20 -13.80 -32.51
N THR A 357 -22.02 -13.41 -33.04
CA THR A 357 -21.69 -13.49 -34.47
C THR A 357 -21.06 -14.82 -34.90
N GLY A 358 -20.74 -15.69 -33.93
CA GLY A 358 -20.22 -17.02 -34.23
C GLY A 358 -18.76 -17.08 -34.72
N ASP A 359 -18.01 -15.96 -34.53
CA ASP A 359 -16.57 -15.88 -34.85
C ASP A 359 -15.69 -16.21 -33.62
#